data_279e97e2d9147816df626a15c5d17289
#
_entry.id   279e97e2d9147816df626a15c5d17289
#
_cell.length_a   1.000
_cell.length_b   1.000
_cell.length_c   1.000
_cell.angle_alpha   90.00
_cell.angle_beta   90.00
_cell.angle_gamma   90.00
#
_symmetry.space_group_name_H-M   'P 1'
#
loop_
_entity.id
_entity.type
_entity.pdbx_description
1 polymer ?
#
loop_
_entity_poly.entity_id
_entity_poly.type
_entity_poly.pdbx_seq_one_letter_code
_entity_poly.pdbx_strand_id
1 'polypeptide(L)'
;KIIARCIIFNEVKDQDGKNWRLAERQYASEGNEVYKRALVDALINGGHIDGYKQIGAACSDARNFVDIHGNSLSEKEFQIACNLDWDDDLSYQDSFKWYSMTNKIATNYGKGDLALDITDGSLNGGNDEYDDYHEYYCSETTTVYVEGREFYCNINDLGDFIWIESLDEYHHKDDVDTCPVCGRRFVKADREV
;
A
#
# COMPACT_ATOMS: atom_id res chain seq x y z
N LYS A 1 1.31 -33.74 -2.17
CA LYS A 1 1.13 -32.50 -2.94
C LYS A 1 0.37 -31.49 -2.06
N ILE A 2 0.93 -30.29 -1.88
CA ILE A 2 0.23 -29.20 -1.17
C ILE A 2 -0.86 -28.67 -2.10
N ILE A 3 -2.10 -28.60 -1.62
CA ILE A 3 -3.27 -28.13 -2.38
C ILE A 3 -3.69 -26.70 -2.00
N ALA A 4 -3.46 -26.30 -0.74
CA ALA A 4 -3.64 -24.93 -0.26
C ALA A 4 -2.67 -24.62 0.88
N ARG A 5 -2.33 -23.33 1.06
CA ARG A 5 -1.44 -22.84 2.11
C ARG A 5 -1.76 -21.40 2.46
N CYS A 6 -1.41 -20.98 3.67
CA CYS A 6 -1.32 -19.58 4.10
C CYS A 6 -0.28 -19.45 5.20
N ILE A 7 0.11 -18.24 5.52
CA ILE A 7 0.87 -17.92 6.73
C ILE A 7 -0.11 -17.58 7.84
N ILE A 8 0.22 -17.97 9.07
CA ILE A 8 -0.51 -17.57 10.27
C ILE A 8 0.44 -16.75 11.14
N PHE A 9 0.08 -15.51 11.37
CA PHE A 9 0.74 -14.68 12.38
C PHE A 9 0.08 -14.95 13.72
N ASN A 10 0.82 -15.57 14.64
CA ASN A 10 0.29 -16.03 15.93
C ASN A 10 0.19 -14.91 16.98
N GLU A 11 0.92 -13.83 16.80
CA GLU A 11 1.02 -12.73 17.75
C GLU A 11 0.85 -11.38 17.04
N VAL A 12 -0.39 -11.11 16.62
CA VAL A 12 -0.76 -9.82 16.02
C VAL A 12 -1.44 -8.98 17.07
N LYS A 13 -0.98 -7.76 17.29
CA LYS A 13 -1.63 -6.81 18.19
C LYS A 13 -2.46 -5.81 17.41
N ASP A 14 -3.66 -5.51 17.91
CA ASP A 14 -4.42 -4.37 17.40
C ASP A 14 -4.11 -3.09 18.20
N GLN A 15 -4.68 -1.96 17.78
CA GLN A 15 -4.50 -0.65 18.41
C GLN A 15 -4.96 -0.61 19.88
N ASP A 16 -5.82 -1.55 20.28
CA ASP A 16 -6.33 -1.67 21.66
C ASP A 16 -5.44 -2.60 22.52
N GLY A 17 -4.39 -3.16 21.93
CA GLY A 17 -3.47 -4.10 22.57
C GLY A 17 -4.00 -5.54 22.65
N LYS A 18 -5.13 -5.86 22.02
CA LYS A 18 -5.65 -7.22 21.94
C LYS A 18 -4.78 -8.05 21.01
N ASN A 19 -4.44 -9.27 21.42
CA ASN A 19 -3.73 -10.23 20.59
C ASN A 19 -4.71 -11.00 19.68
N TRP A 20 -4.25 -11.22 18.45
CA TRP A 20 -4.94 -11.95 17.40
C TRP A 20 -4.01 -12.99 16.78
N ARG A 21 -4.59 -14.10 16.32
CA ARG A 21 -3.95 -15.04 15.39
C ARG A 21 -4.61 -14.83 14.03
N LEU A 22 -3.89 -14.26 13.09
CA LEU A 22 -4.42 -13.90 11.78
C LEU A 22 -3.82 -14.77 10.68
N ALA A 23 -4.67 -15.40 9.88
CA ALA A 23 -4.23 -16.03 8.64
C ALA A 23 -4.15 -14.98 7.52
N GLU A 24 -2.98 -14.87 6.93
CA GLU A 24 -2.72 -14.05 5.75
C GLU A 24 -3.38 -14.70 4.50
N ARG A 25 -3.19 -14.09 3.34
CA ARG A 25 -3.75 -14.53 2.06
C ARG A 25 -3.58 -16.03 1.83
N GLN A 26 -4.65 -16.66 1.38
CA GLN A 26 -4.66 -18.08 1.08
C GLN A 26 -4.27 -18.31 -0.38
N TYR A 27 -3.35 -19.24 -0.59
CA TYR A 27 -2.92 -19.69 -1.91
C TYR A 27 -3.40 -21.15 -2.11
N ALA A 28 -3.92 -21.44 -3.29
CA ALA A 28 -4.38 -22.77 -3.64
C ALA A 28 -3.95 -23.16 -5.05
N SER A 29 -3.83 -24.47 -5.29
CA SER A 29 -3.56 -25.00 -6.63
C SER A 29 -4.61 -24.46 -7.60
N GLU A 30 -4.15 -23.93 -8.74
CA GLU A 30 -4.99 -23.36 -9.81
C GLU A 30 -5.91 -22.20 -9.34
N GLY A 31 -5.56 -21.55 -8.23
CA GLY A 31 -6.35 -20.46 -7.66
C GLY A 31 -7.70 -20.89 -7.06
N ASN A 32 -7.94 -22.19 -6.88
CA ASN A 32 -9.25 -22.77 -6.52
C ASN A 32 -9.76 -22.28 -5.17
N GLU A 33 -10.85 -21.51 -5.19
CA GLU A 33 -11.45 -20.95 -3.97
C GLU A 33 -12.04 -21.99 -3.02
N VAL A 34 -12.46 -23.14 -3.53
CA VAL A 34 -12.96 -24.23 -2.67
C VAL A 34 -11.88 -24.71 -1.73
N TYR A 35 -10.63 -24.83 -2.22
CA TYR A 35 -9.51 -25.23 -1.39
C TYR A 35 -9.10 -24.14 -0.41
N LYS A 36 -9.21 -22.86 -0.78
CA LYS A 36 -8.97 -21.74 0.13
C LYS A 36 -9.99 -21.73 1.27
N ARG A 37 -11.28 -21.92 0.95
CA ARG A 37 -12.35 -22.04 1.98
C ARG A 37 -12.12 -23.23 2.89
N ALA A 38 -11.85 -24.41 2.33
CA ALA A 38 -11.59 -25.60 3.13
C ALA A 38 -10.39 -25.42 4.08
N LEU A 39 -9.34 -24.71 3.63
CA LEU A 39 -8.21 -24.36 4.51
C LEU A 39 -8.65 -23.46 5.67
N VAL A 40 -9.37 -22.37 5.37
CA VAL A 40 -9.86 -21.43 6.38
C VAL A 40 -10.80 -22.14 7.38
N ASP A 41 -11.75 -22.93 6.89
CA ASP A 41 -12.69 -23.70 7.73
C ASP A 41 -11.94 -24.67 8.66
N ALA A 42 -10.90 -25.33 8.15
CA ALA A 42 -10.08 -26.22 8.97
C ALA A 42 -9.31 -25.46 10.07
N LEU A 43 -8.81 -24.26 9.75
CA LEU A 43 -8.12 -23.41 10.72
C LEU A 43 -9.06 -22.87 11.81
N ILE A 44 -10.28 -22.47 11.43
CA ILE A 44 -11.31 -22.01 12.37
C ILE A 44 -11.74 -23.17 13.28
N ASN A 45 -12.09 -24.31 12.69
CA ASN A 45 -12.55 -25.51 13.44
C ASN A 45 -11.47 -26.06 14.36
N GLY A 46 -10.21 -25.96 13.97
CA GLY A 46 -9.06 -26.32 14.80
C GLY A 46 -8.70 -25.30 15.88
N GLY A 47 -9.37 -24.14 15.91
CA GLY A 47 -9.07 -23.07 16.85
C GLY A 47 -7.69 -22.45 16.65
N HIS A 48 -7.18 -22.44 15.39
CA HIS A 48 -5.83 -21.96 15.08
C HIS A 48 -5.77 -20.48 14.79
N ILE A 49 -6.89 -19.85 14.42
CA ILE A 49 -6.98 -18.44 14.04
C ILE A 49 -8.17 -17.75 14.70
N ASP A 50 -8.07 -16.44 14.87
CA ASP A 50 -9.12 -15.54 15.35
C ASP A 50 -9.69 -14.68 14.21
N GLY A 51 -8.96 -14.58 13.10
CA GLY A 51 -9.35 -13.88 11.88
C GLY A 51 -8.49 -14.28 10.69
N TYR A 52 -8.90 -13.86 9.51
CA TYR A 52 -8.20 -14.18 8.28
C TYR A 52 -8.40 -13.09 7.22
N LYS A 53 -7.45 -12.97 6.28
CA LYS A 53 -7.62 -12.12 5.10
C LYS A 53 -8.74 -12.67 4.24
N GLN A 54 -9.72 -11.84 3.92
CA GLN A 54 -10.91 -12.22 3.17
C GLN A 54 -10.54 -12.94 1.87
N ILE A 55 -11.17 -14.09 1.61
CA ILE A 55 -10.94 -14.87 0.40
C ILE A 55 -11.36 -14.05 -0.81
N GLY A 56 -10.46 -13.95 -1.81
CA GLY A 56 -10.68 -13.14 -3.01
C GLY A 56 -10.26 -11.67 -2.87
N ALA A 57 -9.88 -11.21 -1.68
CA ALA A 57 -9.32 -9.88 -1.51
C ALA A 57 -8.02 -9.69 -2.31
N ALA A 58 -7.80 -8.48 -2.82
CA ALA A 58 -6.55 -8.14 -3.49
C ALA A 58 -5.36 -8.26 -2.52
N CYS A 59 -4.20 -8.68 -3.04
CA CYS A 59 -2.97 -8.71 -2.23
C CYS A 59 -2.56 -7.31 -1.78
N SER A 60 -2.82 -6.30 -2.59
CA SER A 60 -2.54 -4.90 -2.29
C SER A 60 -3.41 -4.30 -1.17
N ASP A 61 -4.54 -4.92 -0.81
CA ASP A 61 -5.40 -4.40 0.23
C ASP A 61 -4.96 -4.89 1.62
N ALA A 62 -4.38 -3.99 2.40
CA ALA A 62 -3.85 -4.26 3.73
C ALA A 62 -4.94 -4.41 4.81
N ARG A 63 -6.19 -4.03 4.54
CA ARG A 63 -7.25 -3.92 5.56
C ARG A 63 -8.36 -4.98 5.46
N ASN A 64 -8.34 -5.82 4.44
CA ASN A 64 -9.38 -6.82 4.19
C ASN A 64 -9.26 -8.06 5.10
N PHE A 65 -9.21 -7.86 6.41
CA PHE A 65 -9.37 -8.95 7.38
C PHE A 65 -10.81 -9.06 7.86
N VAL A 66 -11.21 -10.29 8.15
CA VAL A 66 -12.48 -10.64 8.80
C VAL A 66 -12.21 -11.54 10.00
N ASP A 67 -13.09 -11.49 11.01
CA ASP A 67 -13.03 -12.43 12.13
C ASP A 67 -13.57 -13.83 11.72
N ILE A 68 -13.49 -14.78 12.64
CA ILE A 68 -13.99 -16.16 12.41
C ILE A 68 -15.50 -16.25 12.20
N HIS A 69 -16.26 -15.16 12.45
CA HIS A 69 -17.70 -15.06 12.21
C HIS A 69 -18.02 -14.31 10.92
N GLY A 70 -16.99 -13.83 10.18
CA GLY A 70 -17.14 -13.09 8.95
C GLY A 70 -17.37 -11.59 9.13
N ASN A 71 -17.26 -11.05 10.36
CA ASN A 71 -17.34 -9.59 10.57
C ASN A 71 -16.07 -8.91 10.10
N SER A 72 -16.21 -7.76 9.44
CA SER A 72 -15.08 -6.97 8.96
C SER A 72 -14.21 -6.47 10.12
N LEU A 73 -12.90 -6.55 9.91
CA LEU A 73 -11.86 -5.99 10.77
C LEU A 73 -11.11 -4.83 10.08
N SER A 74 -11.71 -4.22 9.06
CA SER A 74 -11.08 -3.14 8.26
C SER A 74 -10.68 -1.91 9.08
N GLU A 75 -11.38 -1.67 10.19
CA GLU A 75 -11.07 -0.57 11.12
C GLU A 75 -9.97 -0.92 12.14
N LYS A 76 -9.46 -2.16 12.12
CA LYS A 76 -8.39 -2.58 13.01
C LYS A 76 -7.03 -2.24 12.44
N GLU A 77 -6.21 -1.60 13.27
CA GLU A 77 -4.81 -1.33 13.00
C GLU A 77 -3.98 -2.46 13.60
N PHE A 78 -3.48 -3.34 12.75
CA PHE A 78 -2.70 -4.51 13.16
C PHE A 78 -1.21 -4.25 13.08
N GLN A 79 -0.47 -4.84 14.02
CA GLN A 79 0.98 -4.83 14.04
C GLN A 79 1.53 -6.21 14.45
N ILE A 80 2.68 -6.57 13.84
CA ILE A 80 3.45 -7.76 14.19
C ILE A 80 4.86 -7.35 14.59
N ALA A 81 5.39 -8.02 15.62
CA ALA A 81 6.79 -7.87 15.96
C ALA A 81 7.64 -8.65 14.95
N CYS A 82 8.58 -7.98 14.31
CA CYS A 82 9.57 -8.60 13.45
C CYS A 82 10.87 -7.80 13.52
N ASN A 83 12.00 -8.48 13.51
CA ASN A 83 13.31 -7.85 13.52
C ASN A 83 13.92 -8.03 12.14
N LEU A 84 13.80 -6.99 11.32
CA LEU A 84 14.40 -6.93 10.01
C LEU A 84 15.57 -5.97 10.03
N ASP A 85 16.67 -6.36 9.39
CA ASP A 85 17.79 -5.50 9.02
C ASP A 85 17.66 -5.13 7.53
N TRP A 86 18.50 -4.24 7.02
CA TRP A 86 18.39 -3.66 5.68
C TRP A 86 18.41 -4.69 4.53
N ASP A 87 19.09 -5.83 4.76
CA ASP A 87 19.20 -6.90 3.77
C ASP A 87 18.17 -8.03 3.98
N ASP A 88 17.25 -7.83 4.94
CA ASP A 88 16.19 -8.81 5.23
C ASP A 88 14.91 -8.53 4.43
N ASP A 89 14.09 -9.56 4.30
CA ASP A 89 12.75 -9.47 3.71
C ASP A 89 11.68 -10.08 4.62
N LEU A 90 10.47 -9.55 4.55
CA LEU A 90 9.28 -10.13 5.18
C LEU A 90 8.42 -10.80 4.11
N SER A 91 8.79 -12.01 3.73
CA SER A 91 8.10 -12.75 2.67
C SER A 91 6.63 -13.03 2.98
N TYR A 92 5.78 -12.95 1.96
CA TYR A 92 4.33 -13.25 2.01
C TYR A 92 3.51 -12.36 2.95
N GLN A 93 3.98 -11.15 3.23
CA GLN A 93 3.35 -10.22 4.18
C GLN A 93 2.18 -9.39 3.59
N ASP A 94 1.69 -9.70 2.43
CA ASP A 94 0.71 -8.93 1.60
C ASP A 94 -0.06 -7.80 2.32
N SER A 95 -0.31 -7.90 3.62
CA SER A 95 -1.06 -6.93 4.42
C SER A 95 -0.20 -6.01 5.29
N PHE A 96 1.01 -6.43 5.69
CA PHE A 96 1.89 -5.63 6.55
C PHE A 96 2.90 -4.88 5.69
N LYS A 97 2.55 -3.65 5.28
CA LYS A 97 3.27 -2.89 4.25
C LYS A 97 4.21 -1.83 4.78
N TRP A 98 4.12 -1.51 6.05
CA TRP A 98 4.94 -0.48 6.68
C TRP A 98 5.75 -1.08 7.82
N TYR A 99 6.99 -0.66 7.95
CA TYR A 99 7.91 -1.15 8.96
C TYR A 99 8.51 -0.01 9.76
N SER A 100 8.57 -0.16 11.08
CA SER A 100 9.30 0.76 11.94
C SER A 100 10.62 0.13 12.38
N MET A 101 11.72 0.69 11.88
CA MET A 101 13.08 0.28 12.23
C MET A 101 13.35 0.45 13.73
N THR A 102 12.83 1.53 14.31
CA THR A 102 13.00 1.85 15.72
C THR A 102 12.25 0.88 16.64
N ASN A 103 11.01 0.54 16.28
CA ASN A 103 10.13 -0.29 17.11
C ASN A 103 10.20 -1.77 16.76
N LYS A 104 10.83 -2.13 15.63
CA LYS A 104 10.92 -3.49 15.09
C LYS A 104 9.52 -4.13 14.94
N ILE A 105 8.61 -3.37 14.32
CA ILE A 105 7.24 -3.81 14.03
C ILE A 105 6.89 -3.54 12.57
N ALA A 106 6.13 -4.47 11.97
CA ALA A 106 5.44 -4.23 10.70
C ALA A 106 3.95 -4.00 10.94
N THR A 107 3.32 -3.13 10.14
CA THR A 107 1.93 -2.68 10.33
C THR A 107 1.14 -2.74 9.03
N ASN A 108 -0.20 -2.85 9.16
CA ASN A 108 -1.14 -2.78 8.02
C ASN A 108 -1.73 -1.37 7.83
N TYR A 109 -1.17 -0.37 8.46
CA TYR A 109 -1.61 1.02 8.43
C TYR A 109 -0.40 1.95 8.39
N GLY A 110 -0.43 3.02 7.63
CA GLY A 110 0.69 3.89 7.29
C GLY A 110 1.41 4.60 8.45
N LYS A 111 1.93 3.83 9.42
CA LYS A 111 2.71 4.34 10.57
C LYS A 111 4.03 3.60 10.70
N GLY A 112 4.78 3.52 9.61
CA GLY A 112 6.15 3.00 9.58
C GLY A 112 7.10 4.04 9.03
N ASP A 113 8.37 3.91 9.36
CA ASP A 113 9.45 4.76 8.84
C ASP A 113 9.84 4.33 7.42
N LEU A 114 9.46 3.10 7.05
CA LEU A 114 9.83 2.42 5.81
C LEU A 114 8.63 1.69 5.23
N ALA A 115 8.58 1.57 3.90
CA ALA A 115 7.67 0.67 3.22
C ALA A 115 8.30 -0.72 3.03
N LEU A 116 7.47 -1.75 2.97
CA LEU A 116 7.87 -3.09 2.56
C LEU A 116 7.43 -3.31 1.11
N ASP A 117 8.34 -3.70 0.24
CA ASP A 117 8.01 -3.99 -1.15
C ASP A 117 6.98 -5.13 -1.23
N ILE A 118 5.90 -4.91 -1.99
CA ILE A 118 4.80 -5.87 -2.12
C ILE A 118 5.18 -7.11 -2.95
N THR A 119 6.31 -7.06 -3.64
CA THR A 119 6.75 -8.14 -4.53
C THR A 119 7.61 -9.15 -3.78
N ASP A 120 8.54 -8.69 -2.98
CA ASP A 120 9.53 -9.53 -2.32
C ASP A 120 9.58 -9.34 -0.79
N GLY A 121 9.00 -8.26 -0.26
CA GLY A 121 9.00 -7.96 1.18
C GLY A 121 10.26 -7.28 1.67
N SER A 122 11.14 -6.85 0.77
CA SER A 122 12.35 -6.11 1.12
C SER A 122 12.00 -4.73 1.71
N LEU A 123 12.92 -4.21 2.53
CA LEU A 123 12.80 -2.86 3.05
C LEU A 123 13.13 -1.86 1.95
N ASN A 124 12.14 -1.13 1.50
CA ASN A 124 12.34 0.04 0.64
C ASN A 124 12.83 1.18 1.51
N GLY A 125 14.13 1.42 1.40
CA GLY A 125 14.82 2.29 2.33
C GLY A 125 14.45 3.74 2.20
N GLY A 126 14.12 4.34 3.29
CA GLY A 126 14.31 5.70 3.80
C GLY A 126 14.40 6.93 2.89
N ASN A 127 14.16 6.76 1.61
CA ASN A 127 14.03 7.79 0.58
C ASN A 127 12.71 7.66 -0.18
N ASP A 128 11.75 6.89 0.34
CA ASP A 128 10.42 6.88 -0.29
C ASP A 128 9.75 8.20 0.01
N GLU A 129 9.64 9.00 -1.02
CA GLU A 129 8.90 10.25 -1.00
C GLU A 129 7.41 9.95 -1.11
N TYR A 130 6.58 10.79 -0.51
CA TYR A 130 5.14 10.63 -0.59
C TYR A 130 4.60 11.43 -1.77
N ASP A 131 3.99 10.72 -2.72
CA ASP A 131 3.18 11.32 -3.77
C ASP A 131 1.86 11.76 -3.13
N ASP A 132 1.70 13.03 -2.82
CA ASP A 132 0.51 13.57 -2.15
C ASP A 132 -0.62 13.88 -3.13
N TYR A 133 -0.35 13.84 -4.45
CA TYR A 133 -1.36 13.94 -5.48
C TYR A 133 -2.12 12.62 -5.70
N HIS A 134 -1.39 11.48 -5.72
CA HIS A 134 -1.98 10.15 -5.89
C HIS A 134 -2.11 9.37 -4.56
N GLU A 135 -1.66 9.93 -3.45
CA GLU A 135 -1.76 9.37 -2.10
C GLU A 135 -1.03 8.02 -1.90
N TYR A 136 0.20 7.88 -2.43
CA TYR A 136 1.04 6.70 -2.21
C TYR A 136 2.53 7.03 -2.07
N TYR A 137 3.32 6.08 -1.55
CA TYR A 137 4.78 6.20 -1.44
C TYR A 137 5.46 5.75 -2.73
N CYS A 138 6.49 6.49 -3.16
CA CYS A 138 7.29 6.21 -4.35
C CYS A 138 8.76 6.52 -4.11
N SER A 139 9.62 6.08 -5.03
CA SER A 139 11.07 6.24 -4.89
C SER A 139 11.58 7.67 -5.13
N GLU A 140 10.82 8.47 -5.87
CA GLU A 140 11.21 9.82 -6.25
C GLU A 140 9.98 10.64 -6.63
N THR A 141 9.88 11.86 -6.11
CA THR A 141 8.83 12.79 -6.47
C THR A 141 9.39 14.02 -7.19
N THR A 142 8.51 14.73 -7.86
CA THR A 142 8.74 16.07 -8.38
C THR A 142 7.59 16.97 -7.98
N THR A 143 7.86 18.26 -7.88
CA THR A 143 6.82 19.26 -7.62
C THR A 143 5.93 19.43 -8.84
N VAL A 144 4.61 19.40 -8.60
CA VAL A 144 3.59 19.66 -9.62
C VAL A 144 2.59 20.70 -9.09
N TYR A 145 1.89 21.38 -9.98
CA TYR A 145 0.92 22.41 -9.62
C TYR A 145 -0.47 22.06 -10.16
N VAL A 146 -1.48 22.12 -9.27
CA VAL A 146 -2.90 21.93 -9.58
C VAL A 146 -3.68 23.12 -9.04
N GLU A 147 -4.37 23.85 -9.90
CA GLU A 147 -5.12 25.07 -9.52
C GLU A 147 -4.28 26.04 -8.67
N GLY A 148 -2.99 26.18 -8.99
CA GLY A 148 -2.04 27.03 -8.28
C GLY A 148 -1.58 26.53 -6.92
N ARG A 149 -1.90 25.28 -6.56
CA ARG A 149 -1.41 24.62 -5.35
C ARG A 149 -0.30 23.64 -5.69
N GLU A 150 0.71 23.61 -4.85
CA GLU A 150 1.85 22.70 -4.96
C GLU A 150 1.51 21.32 -4.38
N PHE A 151 1.91 20.27 -5.11
CA PHE A 151 1.85 18.87 -4.70
C PHE A 151 3.17 18.18 -5.06
N TYR A 152 3.48 17.09 -4.37
CA TYR A 152 4.53 16.16 -4.76
C TYR A 152 3.90 14.99 -5.52
N CYS A 153 4.43 14.69 -6.71
CA CYS A 153 3.94 13.63 -7.58
C CYS A 153 5.10 12.74 -8.00
N ASN A 154 4.87 11.43 -8.06
CA ASN A 154 5.85 10.47 -8.56
C ASN A 154 6.33 10.86 -9.95
N ILE A 155 7.64 11.02 -10.12
CA ILE A 155 8.26 11.42 -11.38
C ILE A 155 7.93 10.48 -12.56
N ASN A 156 7.57 9.22 -12.26
CA ASN A 156 7.17 8.24 -13.26
C ASN A 156 5.67 8.26 -13.59
N ASP A 157 4.87 9.10 -12.89
CA ASP A 157 3.41 9.15 -13.03
C ASP A 157 2.89 10.56 -13.34
N LEU A 158 3.57 11.23 -14.27
CA LEU A 158 3.26 12.60 -14.70
C LEU A 158 2.24 12.67 -15.87
N GLY A 159 1.44 11.62 -16.08
CA GLY A 159 0.50 11.54 -17.20
C GLY A 159 -0.58 12.63 -17.24
N ASP A 160 -0.90 13.21 -16.08
CA ASP A 160 -1.85 14.31 -15.95
C ASP A 160 -1.21 15.70 -15.97
N PHE A 161 0.12 15.77 -16.07
CA PHE A 161 0.87 17.01 -15.98
C PHE A 161 1.58 17.38 -17.30
N ILE A 162 1.74 18.64 -17.52
CA ILE A 162 2.41 19.23 -18.68
C ILE A 162 3.54 20.13 -18.20
N TRP A 163 4.75 19.87 -18.70
CA TRP A 163 5.90 20.72 -18.45
C TRP A 163 5.75 22.06 -19.18
N ILE A 164 5.94 23.17 -18.46
CA ILE A 164 5.93 24.54 -18.98
C ILE A 164 7.36 25.08 -18.94
N GLU A 165 8.01 25.08 -20.08
CA GLU A 165 9.43 25.45 -20.23
C GLU A 165 9.75 26.87 -19.71
N SER A 166 8.81 27.80 -19.82
CA SER A 166 9.03 29.21 -19.39
C SER A 166 8.99 29.40 -17.88
N LEU A 167 8.40 28.46 -17.14
CA LEU A 167 8.28 28.47 -15.68
C LEU A 167 9.23 27.46 -15.03
N ASP A 168 9.73 26.48 -15.79
CA ASP A 168 10.49 25.33 -15.30
C ASP A 168 9.68 24.50 -14.31
N GLU A 169 8.37 24.26 -14.61
CA GLU A 169 7.38 23.66 -13.72
C GLU A 169 6.43 22.71 -14.45
N TYR A 170 5.91 21.70 -13.71
CA TYR A 170 4.82 20.84 -14.16
C TYR A 170 3.47 21.37 -13.67
N HIS A 171 2.52 21.58 -14.57
CA HIS A 171 1.15 21.99 -14.25
C HIS A 171 0.14 20.96 -14.75
N HIS A 172 -0.96 20.80 -14.00
CA HIS A 172 -2.04 19.90 -14.41
C HIS A 172 -2.56 20.31 -15.80
N LYS A 173 -2.83 19.33 -16.65
CA LYS A 173 -3.24 19.55 -18.05
C LYS A 173 -4.45 20.46 -18.20
N ASP A 174 -5.38 20.43 -17.20
CA ASP A 174 -6.57 21.27 -17.21
C ASP A 174 -6.28 22.74 -16.92
N ASP A 175 -5.11 23.05 -16.31
CA ASP A 175 -4.65 24.40 -16.00
C ASP A 175 -3.80 25.01 -17.10
N VAL A 176 -3.46 24.23 -18.13
CA VAL A 176 -2.56 24.65 -19.23
C VAL A 176 -3.35 24.92 -20.50
N ASP A 177 -2.95 25.98 -21.18
CA ASP A 177 -3.40 26.31 -22.54
C ASP A 177 -2.21 26.45 -23.50
N THR A 178 -2.48 26.37 -24.78
CA THR A 178 -1.47 26.53 -25.82
C THR A 178 -1.79 27.77 -26.68
N CYS A 179 -0.82 28.64 -26.83
CA CYS A 179 -0.96 29.84 -27.71
C CYS A 179 -1.20 29.38 -29.16
N PRO A 180 -2.30 29.78 -29.80
CA PRO A 180 -2.61 29.34 -31.16
C PRO A 180 -1.70 29.96 -32.22
N VAL A 181 -0.93 30.99 -31.84
CA VAL A 181 -0.02 31.71 -32.76
C VAL A 181 1.39 31.16 -32.76
N CYS A 182 1.93 30.87 -31.55
CA CYS A 182 3.34 30.46 -31.43
C CYS A 182 3.51 29.04 -30.87
N GLY A 183 2.43 28.35 -30.46
CA GLY A 183 2.45 26.99 -29.91
C GLY A 183 3.02 26.88 -28.47
N ARG A 184 3.35 27.99 -27.82
CA ARG A 184 3.86 27.95 -26.43
C ARG A 184 2.75 27.62 -25.45
N ARG A 185 3.09 26.81 -24.44
CA ARG A 185 2.22 26.46 -23.32
C ARG A 185 2.30 27.50 -22.23
N PHE A 186 1.20 27.77 -21.54
CA PHE A 186 1.11 28.74 -20.44
C PHE A 186 -0.02 28.35 -19.48
N VAL A 187 0.06 28.79 -18.22
CA VAL A 187 -0.98 28.56 -17.21
C VAL A 187 -2.15 29.50 -17.45
N LYS A 188 -3.38 28.99 -17.35
CA LYS A 188 -4.63 29.75 -17.64
C LYS A 188 -4.82 30.99 -16.77
N ALA A 189 -4.34 30.96 -15.52
CA ALA A 189 -4.41 32.09 -14.59
C ALA A 189 -3.60 33.32 -15.06
N ASP A 190 -2.63 33.10 -15.93
CA ASP A 190 -1.80 34.22 -16.51
C ASP A 190 -2.51 34.96 -17.64
N ARG A 191 -3.80 34.71 -17.87
CA ARG A 191 -4.58 35.41 -18.94
C ARG A 191 -5.15 36.77 -18.54
N GLU A 192 -5.09 37.16 -17.26
CA GLU A 192 -5.57 38.47 -16.83
C GLU A 192 -4.45 39.53 -17.02
N VAL A 193 -4.22 39.91 -18.29
CA VAL A 193 -3.55 41.18 -18.66
C VAL A 193 -4.32 41.85 -19.75
#